data_060419d98e96994a0ac04a04a53f09ac
#
_entry.id   060419d98e96994a0ac04a04a53f09ac
#
_cell.length_a   1.000
_cell.length_b   1.000
_cell.length_c   1.000
_cell.angle_alpha   90.00
_cell.angle_beta   90.00
_cell.angle_gamma   90.00
#
_symmetry.space_group_name_H-M   'P 1'
#
loop_
_entity.id
_entity.type
_entity.pdbx_description
1 polymer ?
#
loop_
_entity_poly.entity_id
_entity_poly.type
_entity_poly.pdbx_seq_one_letter_code
_entity_poly.pdbx_strand_id
1 'polypeptide(L)'
;FKFLDEIGPVNTNTMVLDKALGYKTVEDMLTISGNYFNLLKYGWGTSILYDEEIIKDKNELYHSYNIRTYTGGTLFELANKQNKIDEYFNEIDRLGFNAVEISDGSTTIDSDRRAQLINKSKELGFYTLSEIGKKNPQKDSEYTTQQRIDLINTDIEAGSDMVIIEGRESGKNIGIYDDKGNVKKDDLTSIYENTPKEKVLWEAPQKNQQVELILTLSNDVNLGNINSNEIVSLETLRRGLRGDTLGKL
;
A
#
# COMPACT_ATOMS: atom_id res chain seq x y z
N PHE A 1 22.91 19.09 7.91
CA PHE A 1 23.68 18.73 9.11
C PHE A 1 24.76 17.72 8.72
N LYS A 2 25.78 18.21 8.00
CA LYS A 2 26.84 17.38 7.38
C LYS A 2 27.73 16.61 8.38
N PHE A 3 27.56 16.85 9.67
CA PHE A 3 28.29 16.14 10.71
C PHE A 3 27.61 14.82 11.16
N LEU A 4 26.43 14.52 10.59
CA LEU A 4 25.68 13.30 10.86
C LEU A 4 25.82 12.36 9.65
N ASP A 5 27.01 11.81 9.43
CA ASP A 5 27.34 11.06 8.22
C ASP A 5 26.64 9.69 8.11
N GLU A 6 26.16 9.14 9.21
CA GLU A 6 25.60 7.77 9.28
C GLU A 6 24.09 7.68 9.04
N ILE A 7 23.41 8.81 8.85
CA ILE A 7 21.95 8.85 8.72
C ILE A 7 21.56 8.96 7.23
N GLY A 8 21.75 7.88 6.51
CA GLY A 8 21.38 7.78 5.09
C GLY A 8 19.88 7.52 4.85
N PRO A 9 19.42 7.67 3.60
CA PRO A 9 18.06 7.27 3.21
C PRO A 9 17.88 5.76 3.34
N VAL A 10 16.66 5.35 3.70
CA VAL A 10 16.28 3.94 3.75
C VAL A 10 15.64 3.57 2.40
N ASN A 11 16.18 2.53 1.76
CA ASN A 11 15.63 2.04 0.49
C ASN A 11 14.48 1.08 0.75
N THR A 12 13.27 1.57 0.63
CA THR A 12 12.05 0.81 0.95
C THR A 12 10.86 1.33 0.15
N ASN A 13 9.77 0.56 0.11
CA ASN A 13 8.52 1.03 -0.46
C ASN A 13 7.66 1.68 0.65
N THR A 14 7.20 2.88 0.36
CA THR A 14 6.22 3.58 1.19
C THR A 14 5.03 3.96 0.32
N MET A 15 3.84 3.50 0.70
CA MET A 15 2.59 3.83 0.05
C MET A 15 1.84 4.89 0.84
N VAL A 16 1.61 6.02 0.20
CA VAL A 16 0.87 7.16 0.76
C VAL A 16 -0.58 7.12 0.28
N LEU A 17 -1.50 7.44 1.18
CA LEU A 17 -2.92 7.50 0.89
C LEU A 17 -3.34 8.95 0.61
N ASP A 18 -3.76 9.22 -0.63
CA ASP A 18 -4.39 10.48 -1.02
C ASP A 18 -5.89 10.44 -0.72
N LYS A 19 -6.32 11.31 0.18
CA LYS A 19 -7.72 11.45 0.62
C LYS A 19 -8.35 12.74 0.11
N ALA A 20 -8.17 13.08 -1.15
CA ALA A 20 -8.63 14.32 -1.78
C ALA A 20 -7.69 15.53 -1.63
N LEU A 21 -6.39 15.33 -1.86
CA LEU A 21 -5.44 16.43 -1.96
C LEU A 21 -5.66 17.22 -3.26
N GLY A 22 -5.78 18.55 -3.16
CA GLY A 22 -5.76 19.42 -4.31
C GLY A 22 -4.37 19.50 -4.95
N TYR A 23 -4.29 19.85 -6.26
CA TYR A 23 -3.04 19.88 -7.01
C TYR A 23 -1.91 20.67 -6.33
N LYS A 24 -2.18 21.89 -5.86
CA LYS A 24 -1.18 22.72 -5.18
C LYS A 24 -0.70 22.12 -3.86
N THR A 25 -1.57 21.43 -3.14
CA THR A 25 -1.18 20.72 -1.91
C THR A 25 -0.25 19.56 -2.22
N VAL A 26 -0.49 18.86 -3.34
CA VAL A 26 0.40 17.81 -3.82
C VAL A 26 1.76 18.38 -4.21
N GLU A 27 1.79 19.49 -4.93
CA GLU A 27 3.03 20.18 -5.33
C GLU A 27 3.86 20.59 -4.10
N ASP A 28 3.24 21.23 -3.11
CA ASP A 28 3.90 21.61 -1.85
C ASP A 28 4.42 20.39 -1.08
N MET A 29 3.60 19.34 -0.98
CA MET A 29 3.97 18.10 -0.29
C MET A 29 5.18 17.44 -0.97
N LEU A 30 5.18 17.34 -2.29
CA LEU A 30 6.26 16.72 -3.05
C LEU A 30 7.59 17.46 -2.93
N THR A 31 7.56 18.79 -2.83
CA THR A 31 8.75 19.61 -2.62
C THR A 31 9.54 19.19 -1.38
N ILE A 32 8.86 18.75 -0.31
CA ILE A 32 9.48 18.36 0.95
C ILE A 32 9.65 16.83 1.07
N SER A 33 8.69 16.07 0.60
CA SER A 33 8.57 14.64 0.93
C SER A 33 8.61 13.70 -0.28
N GLY A 34 8.70 14.21 -1.51
CA GLY A 34 8.63 13.39 -2.72
C GLY A 34 9.71 12.30 -2.84
N ASN A 35 10.83 12.44 -2.13
CA ASN A 35 11.90 11.43 -2.11
C ASN A 35 11.70 10.33 -1.05
N TYR A 36 10.61 10.36 -0.27
CA TYR A 36 10.42 9.45 0.86
C TYR A 36 9.24 8.48 0.68
N PHE A 37 8.63 8.48 -0.50
CA PHE A 37 7.61 7.49 -0.88
C PHE A 37 7.64 7.26 -2.39
N ASN A 38 7.13 6.12 -2.83
CA ASN A 38 7.19 5.70 -4.24
C ASN A 38 5.88 5.11 -4.75
N LEU A 39 4.87 4.99 -3.90
CA LEU A 39 3.53 4.52 -4.24
C LEU A 39 2.50 5.50 -3.69
N LEU A 40 1.52 5.87 -4.51
CA LEU A 40 0.39 6.70 -4.10
C LEU A 40 -0.93 6.02 -4.45
N LYS A 41 -1.73 5.78 -3.43
CA LYS A 41 -3.08 5.22 -3.53
C LYS A 41 -4.09 6.35 -3.47
N TYR A 42 -4.89 6.53 -4.53
CA TYR A 42 -6.10 7.34 -4.44
C TYR A 42 -7.12 6.58 -3.58
N GLY A 43 -7.39 7.11 -2.40
CA GLY A 43 -8.17 6.41 -1.39
C GLY A 43 -9.56 6.04 -1.85
N TRP A 44 -10.00 4.84 -1.56
CA TRP A 44 -11.32 4.31 -1.87
C TRP A 44 -11.68 4.41 -3.35
N GLY A 45 -12.78 5.05 -3.70
CA GLY A 45 -13.19 5.37 -5.07
C GLY A 45 -13.18 6.87 -5.35
N THR A 46 -12.36 7.65 -4.63
CA THR A 46 -12.39 9.12 -4.74
C THR A 46 -12.05 9.63 -6.14
N SER A 47 -11.26 8.89 -6.90
CA SER A 47 -10.92 9.26 -8.28
C SER A 47 -12.13 9.43 -9.21
N ILE A 48 -13.26 8.77 -8.92
CA ILE A 48 -14.52 8.97 -9.69
C ILE A 48 -15.11 10.38 -9.47
N LEU A 49 -14.77 11.01 -8.35
CA LEU A 49 -15.37 12.27 -7.90
C LEU A 49 -14.59 13.50 -8.38
N TYR A 50 -13.45 13.30 -9.04
CA TYR A 50 -12.60 14.40 -9.52
C TYR A 50 -12.81 14.63 -11.01
N ASP A 51 -12.57 15.86 -11.44
CA ASP A 51 -12.42 16.15 -12.86
C ASP A 51 -11.21 15.39 -13.42
N GLU A 52 -11.36 14.82 -14.62
CA GLU A 52 -10.33 14.00 -15.26
C GLU A 52 -9.00 14.74 -15.43
N GLU A 53 -9.04 16.01 -15.77
CA GLU A 53 -7.83 16.82 -15.93
C GLU A 53 -7.05 16.94 -14.61
N ILE A 54 -7.74 17.06 -13.47
CA ILE A 54 -7.09 17.07 -12.15
C ILE A 54 -6.39 15.74 -11.87
N ILE A 55 -6.99 14.60 -12.26
CA ILE A 55 -6.37 13.29 -12.10
C ILE A 55 -5.10 13.19 -12.95
N LYS A 56 -5.18 13.57 -14.23
CA LYS A 56 -4.05 13.51 -15.16
C LYS A 56 -2.90 14.39 -14.69
N ASP A 57 -3.21 15.65 -14.36
CA ASP A 57 -2.20 16.60 -13.87
C ASP A 57 -1.51 16.10 -12.60
N LYS A 58 -2.27 15.54 -11.66
CA LYS A 58 -1.71 14.95 -10.44
C LYS A 58 -0.86 13.70 -10.73
N ASN A 59 -1.32 12.82 -11.62
CA ASN A 59 -0.55 11.63 -12.00
C ASN A 59 0.76 12.04 -12.67
N GLU A 60 0.75 13.00 -13.60
CA GLU A 60 1.97 13.52 -14.22
C GLU A 60 2.93 14.09 -13.19
N LEU A 61 2.42 14.89 -12.24
CA LEU A 61 3.21 15.48 -11.18
C LEU A 61 3.84 14.41 -10.27
N TYR A 62 3.09 13.40 -9.83
CA TYR A 62 3.62 12.29 -9.04
C TYR A 62 4.68 11.49 -9.82
N HIS A 63 4.43 11.21 -11.10
CA HIS A 63 5.38 10.48 -11.95
C HIS A 63 6.68 11.24 -12.15
N SER A 64 6.66 12.59 -12.17
CA SER A 64 7.88 13.41 -12.24
C SER A 64 8.83 13.21 -11.04
N TYR A 65 8.29 12.67 -9.91
CA TYR A 65 9.05 12.26 -8.74
C TYR A 65 9.30 10.75 -8.67
N ASN A 66 9.05 10.00 -9.76
CA ASN A 66 9.12 8.53 -9.81
C ASN A 66 8.15 7.81 -8.84
N ILE A 67 7.03 8.44 -8.52
CA ILE A 67 6.00 7.86 -7.66
C ILE A 67 4.94 7.23 -8.56
N ARG A 68 4.63 5.94 -8.34
CA ARG A 68 3.55 5.26 -9.04
C ARG A 68 2.21 5.60 -8.42
N THR A 69 1.20 5.77 -9.26
CA THR A 69 -0.15 6.12 -8.83
C THR A 69 -1.15 5.04 -9.23
N TYR A 70 -2.12 4.80 -8.37
CA TYR A 70 -3.18 3.84 -8.61
C TYR A 70 -4.47 4.19 -7.87
N THR A 71 -5.59 3.68 -8.36
CA THR A 71 -6.88 3.76 -7.68
C THR A 71 -6.90 2.75 -6.54
N GLY A 72 -7.59 3.06 -5.43
CA GLY A 72 -7.80 2.07 -4.38
C GLY A 72 -8.60 0.86 -4.88
N GLY A 73 -8.36 -0.31 -4.29
CA GLY A 73 -8.96 -1.58 -4.71
C GLY A 73 -10.48 -1.62 -4.72
N THR A 74 -11.14 -0.78 -3.95
CA THR A 74 -12.61 -0.66 -3.97
C THR A 74 -13.15 -0.32 -5.36
N LEU A 75 -12.46 0.51 -6.15
CA LEU A 75 -12.89 0.83 -7.52
C LEU A 75 -12.71 -0.36 -8.46
N PHE A 76 -11.61 -1.09 -8.33
CA PHE A 76 -11.38 -2.35 -9.03
C PHE A 76 -12.47 -3.38 -8.69
N GLU A 77 -12.80 -3.54 -7.40
CA GLU A 77 -13.86 -4.47 -6.94
C GLU A 77 -15.23 -4.11 -7.54
N LEU A 78 -15.54 -2.81 -7.63
CA LEU A 78 -16.78 -2.33 -8.23
C LEU A 78 -16.83 -2.66 -9.74
N ALA A 79 -15.74 -2.43 -10.46
CA ALA A 79 -15.64 -2.76 -11.89
C ALA A 79 -15.76 -4.28 -12.11
N ASN A 80 -15.09 -5.10 -11.28
CA ASN A 80 -15.20 -6.55 -11.37
C ASN A 80 -16.64 -7.03 -11.10
N LYS A 81 -17.30 -6.49 -10.09
CA LYS A 81 -18.70 -6.81 -9.76
C LYS A 81 -19.67 -6.47 -10.90
N GLN A 82 -19.35 -5.45 -11.67
CA GLN A 82 -20.14 -5.00 -12.83
C GLN A 82 -19.73 -5.68 -14.15
N ASN A 83 -18.78 -6.62 -14.14
CA ASN A 83 -18.17 -7.23 -15.33
C ASN A 83 -17.56 -6.21 -16.31
N LYS A 84 -16.93 -5.16 -15.80
CA LYS A 84 -16.32 -4.04 -16.54
C LYS A 84 -14.82 -3.91 -16.32
N ILE A 85 -14.14 -5.04 -16.16
CA ILE A 85 -12.70 -5.04 -15.89
C ILE A 85 -11.88 -4.52 -17.08
N ASP A 86 -12.31 -4.79 -18.32
CA ASP A 86 -11.61 -4.33 -19.50
C ASP A 86 -11.73 -2.81 -19.64
N GLU A 87 -12.93 -2.29 -19.42
CA GLU A 87 -13.18 -0.84 -19.40
C GLU A 87 -12.41 -0.16 -18.26
N TYR A 88 -12.31 -0.81 -17.09
CA TYR A 88 -11.54 -0.29 -15.98
C TYR A 88 -10.05 -0.15 -16.32
N PHE A 89 -9.42 -1.18 -16.89
CA PHE A 89 -8.01 -1.11 -17.29
C PHE A 89 -7.78 -0.03 -18.36
N ASN A 90 -8.65 0.06 -19.35
CA ASN A 90 -8.58 1.10 -20.39
C ASN A 90 -8.70 2.51 -19.78
N GLU A 91 -9.58 2.67 -18.81
CA GLU A 91 -9.83 3.97 -18.19
C GLU A 91 -8.68 4.42 -17.28
N ILE A 92 -8.13 3.54 -16.46
CA ILE A 92 -6.99 3.90 -15.61
C ILE A 92 -5.74 4.22 -16.45
N ASP A 93 -5.51 3.52 -17.56
CA ASP A 93 -4.45 3.83 -18.52
C ASP A 93 -4.68 5.22 -19.15
N ARG A 94 -5.89 5.50 -19.65
CA ARG A 94 -6.28 6.78 -20.23
C ARG A 94 -6.10 7.96 -19.27
N LEU A 95 -6.31 7.74 -17.98
CA LEU A 95 -6.14 8.73 -16.92
C LEU A 95 -4.70 8.84 -16.42
N GLY A 96 -3.79 8.05 -16.97
CA GLY A 96 -2.35 8.10 -16.67
C GLY A 96 -1.97 7.39 -15.38
N PHE A 97 -2.78 6.48 -14.84
CA PHE A 97 -2.31 5.60 -13.77
C PHE A 97 -1.33 4.57 -14.32
N ASN A 98 -0.28 4.26 -13.55
CA ASN A 98 0.75 3.31 -13.96
C ASN A 98 0.88 2.10 -13.00
N ALA A 99 -0.01 2.02 -12.03
CA ALA A 99 -0.15 0.86 -11.15
C ALA A 99 -1.63 0.50 -10.95
N VAL A 100 -1.89 -0.70 -10.44
CA VAL A 100 -3.24 -1.20 -10.15
C VAL A 100 -3.22 -2.04 -8.88
N GLU A 101 -4.31 -1.99 -8.10
CA GLU A 101 -4.54 -2.83 -6.93
C GLU A 101 -5.64 -3.84 -7.22
N ILE A 102 -5.27 -5.13 -7.27
CA ILE A 102 -6.18 -6.26 -7.40
C ILE A 102 -6.62 -6.66 -5.98
N SER A 103 -7.86 -6.38 -5.65
CA SER A 103 -8.43 -6.57 -4.31
C SER A 103 -9.77 -7.28 -4.37
N ASP A 104 -10.09 -8.02 -3.32
CA ASP A 104 -11.40 -8.60 -3.07
C ASP A 104 -11.86 -8.42 -1.61
N GLY A 105 -11.34 -7.38 -0.96
CA GLY A 105 -11.61 -7.08 0.44
C GLY A 105 -13.09 -6.92 0.80
N SER A 106 -13.91 -6.37 -0.11
CA SER A 106 -15.37 -6.24 0.05
C SER A 106 -16.17 -7.25 -0.78
N THR A 107 -15.52 -7.98 -1.68
CA THR A 107 -16.11 -8.95 -2.60
C THR A 107 -15.50 -10.34 -2.41
N THR A 108 -15.66 -11.21 -3.38
CA THR A 108 -14.98 -12.51 -3.44
C THR A 108 -14.56 -12.76 -4.87
N ILE A 109 -13.30 -13.09 -5.06
CA ILE A 109 -12.73 -13.52 -6.33
C ILE A 109 -12.12 -14.90 -6.08
N ASP A 110 -12.44 -15.88 -6.92
CA ASP A 110 -11.78 -17.18 -6.82
C ASP A 110 -10.31 -17.10 -7.24
N SER A 111 -9.51 -18.06 -6.77
CA SER A 111 -8.06 -18.05 -6.95
C SER A 111 -7.63 -18.02 -8.41
N ASP A 112 -8.31 -18.78 -9.29
CA ASP A 112 -7.96 -18.85 -10.71
C ASP A 112 -8.24 -17.52 -11.39
N ARG A 113 -9.41 -16.94 -11.08
CA ARG A 113 -9.78 -15.60 -11.60
C ARG A 113 -8.84 -14.52 -11.09
N ARG A 114 -8.43 -14.59 -9.82
CA ARG A 114 -7.49 -13.66 -9.21
C ARG A 114 -6.13 -13.71 -9.93
N ALA A 115 -5.59 -14.90 -10.14
CA ALA A 115 -4.35 -15.09 -10.89
C ALA A 115 -4.46 -14.56 -12.34
N GLN A 116 -5.57 -14.83 -13.03
CA GLN A 116 -5.82 -14.27 -14.38
C GLN A 116 -5.82 -12.73 -14.38
N LEU A 117 -6.41 -12.09 -13.37
CA LEU A 117 -6.48 -10.63 -13.29
C LEU A 117 -5.11 -10.02 -12.99
N ILE A 118 -4.30 -10.66 -12.14
CA ILE A 118 -2.91 -10.28 -11.88
C ILE A 118 -2.09 -10.39 -13.17
N ASN A 119 -2.13 -11.54 -13.84
CA ASN A 119 -1.42 -11.74 -15.11
C ASN A 119 -1.85 -10.71 -16.17
N LYS A 120 -3.16 -10.47 -16.31
CA LYS A 120 -3.69 -9.48 -17.27
C LYS A 120 -3.14 -8.08 -16.96
N SER A 121 -3.11 -7.68 -15.70
CA SER A 121 -2.53 -6.40 -15.30
C SER A 121 -1.06 -6.27 -15.71
N LYS A 122 -0.29 -7.33 -15.54
CA LYS A 122 1.13 -7.39 -15.95
C LYS A 122 1.29 -7.31 -17.47
N GLU A 123 0.46 -8.04 -18.24
CA GLU A 123 0.46 -8.00 -19.69
C GLU A 123 0.16 -6.61 -20.24
N LEU A 124 -0.69 -5.84 -19.55
CA LEU A 124 -1.00 -4.44 -19.87
C LEU A 124 0.09 -3.46 -19.44
N GLY A 125 1.15 -3.91 -18.75
CA GLY A 125 2.30 -3.09 -18.37
C GLY A 125 2.15 -2.35 -17.04
N PHE A 126 1.10 -2.60 -16.26
CA PHE A 126 0.94 -1.98 -14.95
C PHE A 126 1.89 -2.57 -13.90
N TYR A 127 2.34 -1.73 -12.97
CA TYR A 127 2.88 -2.21 -11.71
C TYR A 127 1.71 -2.77 -10.89
N THR A 128 1.76 -4.06 -10.60
CA THR A 128 0.62 -4.77 -10.03
C THR A 128 0.79 -5.01 -8.56
N LEU A 129 -0.11 -4.43 -7.78
CA LEU A 129 -0.28 -4.74 -6.37
C LEU A 129 -1.49 -5.67 -6.22
N SER A 130 -1.42 -6.62 -5.29
CA SER A 130 -2.58 -7.36 -4.83
C SER A 130 -2.78 -7.12 -3.34
N GLU A 131 -4.02 -7.23 -2.83
CA GLU A 131 -4.34 -6.97 -1.43
C GLU A 131 -4.95 -8.23 -0.80
N ILE A 132 -4.39 -8.67 0.32
CA ILE A 132 -4.84 -9.84 1.10
C ILE A 132 -5.52 -9.37 2.38
N GLY A 133 -6.73 -9.86 2.61
CA GLY A 133 -7.55 -9.56 3.77
C GLY A 133 -8.97 -9.15 3.39
N LYS A 134 -9.88 -9.19 4.35
CA LYS A 134 -11.28 -8.78 4.16
C LYS A 134 -11.59 -7.52 4.95
N LYS A 135 -12.28 -6.56 4.33
CA LYS A 135 -12.68 -5.31 5.02
C LYS A 135 -13.70 -5.51 6.12
N ASN A 136 -14.41 -6.63 6.12
CA ASN A 136 -15.27 -7.05 7.23
C ASN A 136 -14.44 -7.83 8.26
N PRO A 137 -14.34 -7.38 9.53
CA PRO A 137 -13.53 -8.02 10.54
C PRO A 137 -13.91 -9.49 10.82
N GLN A 138 -15.19 -9.83 10.76
CA GLN A 138 -15.65 -11.21 10.98
C GLN A 138 -15.14 -12.13 9.87
N LYS A 139 -15.23 -11.70 8.61
CA LYS A 139 -14.72 -12.46 7.47
C LYS A 139 -13.20 -12.52 7.47
N ASP A 140 -12.54 -11.43 7.88
CA ASP A 140 -11.09 -11.40 7.95
C ASP A 140 -10.53 -12.34 9.00
N SER A 141 -11.23 -12.50 10.14
CA SER A 141 -10.85 -13.41 11.21
C SER A 141 -11.01 -14.90 10.85
N GLU A 142 -11.68 -15.23 9.74
CA GLU A 142 -11.77 -16.61 9.22
C GLU A 142 -10.46 -17.08 8.59
N TYR A 143 -9.57 -16.14 8.16
CA TYR A 143 -8.27 -16.50 7.62
C TYR A 143 -7.28 -16.85 8.73
N THR A 144 -6.72 -18.04 8.65
CA THR A 144 -5.53 -18.40 9.44
C THR A 144 -4.30 -17.70 8.91
N THR A 145 -3.25 -17.59 9.74
CA THR A 145 -1.95 -17.04 9.33
C THR A 145 -1.36 -17.81 8.15
N GLN A 146 -1.48 -19.15 8.14
CA GLN A 146 -1.00 -19.97 7.03
C GLN A 146 -1.75 -19.68 5.73
N GLN A 147 -3.07 -19.54 5.77
CA GLN A 147 -3.84 -19.18 4.57
C GLN A 147 -3.44 -17.81 4.01
N ARG A 148 -3.07 -16.85 4.86
CA ARG A 148 -2.54 -15.55 4.42
C ARG A 148 -1.19 -15.72 3.73
N ILE A 149 -0.29 -16.52 4.29
CA ILE A 149 1.02 -16.85 3.71
C ILE A 149 0.84 -17.51 2.33
N ASP A 150 -0.05 -18.49 2.22
CA ASP A 150 -0.32 -19.20 0.98
C ASP A 150 -0.86 -18.26 -0.10
N LEU A 151 -1.80 -17.37 0.26
CA LEU A 151 -2.36 -16.38 -0.66
C LEU A 151 -1.30 -15.36 -1.13
N ILE A 152 -0.43 -14.88 -0.23
CA ILE A 152 0.67 -13.97 -0.58
C ILE A 152 1.58 -14.63 -1.62
N ASN A 153 2.02 -15.86 -1.35
CA ASN A 153 2.92 -16.58 -2.24
C ASN A 153 2.25 -16.86 -3.61
N THR A 154 0.97 -17.27 -3.60
CA THR A 154 0.19 -17.48 -4.83
C THR A 154 0.07 -16.21 -5.67
N ASP A 155 -0.20 -15.06 -5.07
CA ASP A 155 -0.29 -13.79 -5.78
C ASP A 155 1.05 -13.36 -6.37
N ILE A 156 2.14 -13.59 -5.63
CA ILE A 156 3.51 -13.33 -6.11
C ILE A 156 3.86 -14.23 -7.29
N GLU A 157 3.53 -15.52 -7.22
CA GLU A 157 3.71 -16.49 -8.31
C GLU A 157 2.87 -16.13 -9.54
N ALA A 158 1.67 -15.57 -9.35
CA ALA A 158 0.83 -15.05 -10.42
C ALA A 158 1.36 -13.74 -11.04
N GLY A 159 2.41 -13.13 -10.48
CA GLY A 159 3.09 -11.97 -11.05
C GLY A 159 2.87 -10.65 -10.32
N SER A 160 2.27 -10.62 -9.13
CA SER A 160 2.19 -9.39 -8.32
C SER A 160 3.59 -8.85 -8.01
N ASP A 161 3.80 -7.56 -8.24
CA ASP A 161 5.03 -6.88 -7.88
C ASP A 161 5.12 -6.70 -6.36
N MET A 162 3.97 -6.42 -5.72
CA MET A 162 3.83 -6.35 -4.26
C MET A 162 2.48 -6.91 -3.81
N VAL A 163 2.45 -7.43 -2.59
CA VAL A 163 1.23 -7.89 -1.91
C VAL A 163 1.00 -7.03 -0.67
N ILE A 164 -0.16 -6.40 -0.60
CA ILE A 164 -0.58 -5.56 0.51
C ILE A 164 -1.27 -6.43 1.56
N ILE A 165 -0.89 -6.27 2.82
CA ILE A 165 -1.63 -6.83 3.95
C ILE A 165 -2.61 -5.76 4.44
N GLU A 166 -3.90 -6.05 4.31
CA GLU A 166 -5.00 -5.15 4.66
C GLU A 166 -4.93 -4.74 6.14
N GLY A 167 -4.91 -3.45 6.41
CA GLY A 167 -4.97 -2.87 7.75
C GLY A 167 -6.12 -1.88 7.89
N ARG A 168 -6.76 -1.48 6.83
CA ARG A 168 -7.72 -0.41 6.69
C ARG A 168 -7.14 0.95 7.13
N GLU A 169 -7.97 1.97 7.04
CA GLU A 169 -7.62 3.29 7.56
C GLU A 169 -7.58 3.34 9.08
N SER A 170 -8.36 2.50 9.75
CA SER A 170 -8.43 2.47 11.22
C SER A 170 -7.25 1.74 11.87
N GLY A 171 -6.65 0.77 11.19
CA GLY A 171 -5.63 -0.11 11.78
C GLY A 171 -6.15 -0.93 12.96
N LYS A 172 -7.42 -1.35 12.95
CA LYS A 172 -8.02 -2.05 14.09
C LYS A 172 -8.87 -3.22 13.66
N ASN A 173 -8.71 -4.34 14.38
CA ASN A 173 -9.47 -5.57 14.21
C ASN A 173 -9.47 -6.11 12.78
N ILE A 174 -8.33 -5.98 12.08
CA ILE A 174 -8.12 -6.42 10.70
C ILE A 174 -6.67 -6.88 10.54
N GLY A 175 -6.45 -7.89 9.72
CA GLY A 175 -5.12 -8.39 9.39
C GLY A 175 -4.35 -8.77 10.66
N ILE A 176 -3.18 -8.15 10.79
CA ILE A 176 -2.28 -8.35 11.93
C ILE A 176 -2.60 -7.46 13.15
N TYR A 177 -3.74 -6.77 13.17
CA TYR A 177 -4.09 -5.85 14.25
C TYR A 177 -5.24 -6.37 15.11
N ASP A 178 -5.10 -6.20 16.43
CA ASP A 178 -6.18 -6.48 17.39
C ASP A 178 -7.26 -5.36 17.39
N ASP A 179 -8.25 -5.49 18.26
CA ASP A 179 -9.35 -4.52 18.40
C ASP A 179 -8.90 -3.14 18.90
N LYS A 180 -7.72 -3.06 19.52
CA LYS A 180 -7.11 -1.81 20.00
C LYS A 180 -6.12 -1.20 18.98
N GLY A 181 -5.77 -1.96 17.93
CA GLY A 181 -4.79 -1.58 16.94
C GLY A 181 -3.35 -1.97 17.29
N ASN A 182 -3.16 -2.85 18.27
CA ASN A 182 -1.84 -3.41 18.54
C ASN A 182 -1.53 -4.53 17.55
N VAL A 183 -0.24 -4.68 17.26
CA VAL A 183 0.24 -5.72 16.35
C VAL A 183 0.20 -7.10 17.03
N LYS A 184 -0.40 -8.08 16.37
CA LYS A 184 -0.32 -9.50 16.72
C LYS A 184 1.04 -10.05 16.28
N LYS A 185 2.01 -10.05 17.20
CA LYS A 185 3.42 -10.31 16.88
C LYS A 185 3.67 -11.69 16.26
N ASP A 186 2.99 -12.71 16.73
CA ASP A 186 3.15 -14.08 16.22
C ASP A 186 2.70 -14.17 14.76
N ASP A 187 1.57 -13.55 14.41
CA ASP A 187 1.08 -13.48 13.03
C ASP A 187 2.05 -12.69 12.15
N LEU A 188 2.49 -11.51 12.62
CA LEU A 188 3.45 -10.67 11.92
C LEU A 188 4.73 -11.43 11.59
N THR A 189 5.35 -12.03 12.61
CA THR A 189 6.63 -12.74 12.47
C THR A 189 6.48 -13.94 11.55
N SER A 190 5.41 -14.73 11.73
CA SER A 190 5.14 -15.90 10.88
C SER A 190 4.97 -15.53 9.41
N ILE A 191 4.21 -14.48 9.09
CA ILE A 191 4.07 -14.02 7.70
C ILE A 191 5.42 -13.52 7.16
N TYR A 192 6.12 -12.67 7.93
CA TYR A 192 7.38 -12.08 7.52
C TYR A 192 8.48 -13.12 7.23
N GLU A 193 8.55 -14.19 8.01
CA GLU A 193 9.55 -15.26 7.83
C GLU A 193 9.23 -16.21 6.68
N ASN A 194 7.96 -16.34 6.28
CA ASN A 194 7.51 -17.30 5.28
C ASN A 194 7.05 -16.67 3.95
N THR A 195 7.38 -15.39 3.73
CA THR A 195 7.07 -14.68 2.49
C THR A 195 8.27 -13.84 2.02
N PRO A 196 8.38 -13.51 0.72
CA PRO A 196 9.40 -12.58 0.21
C PRO A 196 9.23 -11.18 0.80
N LYS A 197 10.09 -10.81 1.73
CA LYS A 197 10.01 -9.59 2.56
C LYS A 197 9.91 -8.31 1.74
N GLU A 198 10.67 -8.24 0.65
CA GLU A 198 10.73 -7.12 -0.28
C GLU A 198 9.45 -6.94 -1.10
N LYS A 199 8.60 -7.97 -1.15
CA LYS A 199 7.33 -7.97 -1.89
C LYS A 199 6.09 -7.79 -1.02
N VAL A 200 6.23 -7.77 0.29
CA VAL A 200 5.10 -7.56 1.21
C VAL A 200 5.06 -6.12 1.69
N LEU A 201 3.90 -5.50 1.62
CA LEU A 201 3.64 -4.14 2.08
C LEU A 201 2.57 -4.18 3.18
N TRP A 202 2.90 -3.63 4.34
CA TRP A 202 2.05 -3.65 5.53
C TRP A 202 1.31 -2.33 5.66
N GLU A 203 0.00 -2.33 5.59
CA GLU A 203 -0.76 -1.12 5.93
C GLU A 203 -0.62 -0.81 7.41
N ALA A 204 -0.07 0.34 7.73
CA ALA A 204 0.24 0.81 9.09
C ALA A 204 -0.20 2.27 9.29
N PRO A 205 -1.51 2.53 9.35
CA PRO A 205 -2.04 3.89 9.40
C PRO A 205 -1.76 4.63 10.71
N GLN A 206 -1.38 3.92 11.76
CA GLN A 206 -1.12 4.53 13.07
C GLN A 206 0.38 4.55 13.39
N LYS A 207 0.86 5.64 14.02
CA LYS A 207 2.27 5.79 14.42
C LYS A 207 2.79 4.62 15.26
N ASN A 208 2.01 4.14 16.23
CA ASN A 208 2.41 3.01 17.08
C ASN A 208 2.63 1.72 16.27
N GLN A 209 1.84 1.51 15.21
CA GLN A 209 2.00 0.38 14.31
C GLN A 209 3.29 0.52 13.48
N GLN A 210 3.55 1.71 12.94
CA GLN A 210 4.78 2.01 12.21
C GLN A 210 6.02 1.74 13.08
N VAL A 211 6.01 2.22 14.32
CA VAL A 211 7.09 1.99 15.30
C VAL A 211 7.28 0.50 15.57
N GLU A 212 6.18 -0.23 15.84
CA GLU A 212 6.24 -1.66 16.15
C GLU A 212 6.79 -2.47 14.98
N LEU A 213 6.32 -2.21 13.76
CA LEU A 213 6.80 -2.89 12.55
C LEU A 213 8.29 -2.60 12.29
N ILE A 214 8.71 -1.35 12.42
CA ILE A 214 10.12 -0.94 12.26
C ILE A 214 11.01 -1.65 13.30
N LEU A 215 10.63 -1.67 14.57
CA LEU A 215 11.44 -2.25 15.63
C LEU A 215 11.43 -3.79 15.65
N THR A 216 10.35 -4.41 15.16
CA THR A 216 10.21 -5.88 15.15
C THR A 216 10.83 -6.50 13.90
N LEU A 217 10.67 -5.85 12.75
CA LEU A 217 11.11 -6.41 11.47
C LEU A 217 12.41 -5.77 11.00
N SER A 218 12.36 -4.52 10.55
CA SER A 218 13.49 -3.73 10.09
C SER A 218 13.06 -2.30 9.78
N ASN A 219 14.00 -1.36 9.76
CA ASN A 219 13.72 0.03 9.35
C ASN A 219 13.40 0.17 7.86
N ASP A 220 13.75 -0.83 7.03
CA ASP A 220 13.45 -0.90 5.58
C ASP A 220 12.15 -1.67 5.26
N VAL A 221 11.34 -2.03 6.27
CA VAL A 221 10.04 -2.67 6.06
C VAL A 221 9.12 -1.81 5.19
N ASN A 222 8.48 -2.42 4.19
CA ASN A 222 7.53 -1.70 3.32
C ASN A 222 6.24 -1.36 4.08
N LEU A 223 5.85 -0.10 4.11
CA LEU A 223 4.69 0.38 4.85
C LEU A 223 3.70 1.11 3.96
N GLY A 224 2.42 0.88 4.20
CA GLY A 224 1.32 1.47 3.46
C GLY A 224 0.30 2.20 4.32
N ASN A 225 -0.69 2.80 3.67
CA ASN A 225 -1.71 3.65 4.28
C ASN A 225 -1.14 4.81 5.10
N ILE A 226 0.02 5.31 4.70
CA ILE A 226 0.65 6.45 5.35
C ILE A 226 -0.10 7.73 4.99
N ASN A 227 -0.49 8.52 5.98
CA ASN A 227 -1.10 9.81 5.71
C ASN A 227 -0.11 10.76 5.04
N SER A 228 -0.60 11.58 4.12
CA SER A 228 0.22 12.53 3.36
C SER A 228 0.99 13.54 4.24
N ASN A 229 0.48 13.85 5.42
CA ASN A 229 1.15 14.73 6.39
C ASN A 229 2.10 13.99 7.34
N GLU A 230 2.23 12.66 7.23
CA GLU A 230 3.07 11.82 8.10
C GLU A 230 4.30 11.26 7.38
N ILE A 231 4.50 11.53 6.11
CA ILE A 231 5.59 10.98 5.30
C ILE A 231 6.96 11.26 5.93
N VAL A 232 7.25 12.52 6.21
CA VAL A 232 8.52 12.93 6.85
C VAL A 232 8.62 12.39 8.28
N SER A 233 7.50 12.33 9.00
CA SER A 233 7.44 11.72 10.33
C SER A 233 7.84 10.25 10.31
N LEU A 234 7.32 9.47 9.35
CA LEU A 234 7.71 8.07 9.17
C LEU A 234 9.19 7.94 8.82
N GLU A 235 9.69 8.78 7.92
CA GLU A 235 11.11 8.74 7.54
C GLU A 235 12.02 9.04 8.74
N THR A 236 11.60 9.93 9.66
CA THR A 236 12.35 10.16 10.91
C THR A 236 12.35 8.94 11.85
N LEU A 237 11.27 8.15 11.86
CA LEU A 237 11.24 6.86 12.58
C LEU A 237 12.24 5.87 11.98
N ARG A 238 12.22 5.71 10.65
CA ARG A 238 13.11 4.79 9.92
C ARG A 238 14.60 5.09 10.14
N ARG A 239 14.93 6.37 10.30
CA ARG A 239 16.33 6.84 10.48
C ARG A 239 16.76 6.98 11.94
N GLY A 240 15.95 6.54 12.90
CA GLY A 240 16.30 6.69 14.33
C GLY A 240 16.36 8.14 14.82
N LEU A 241 15.67 9.08 14.13
CA LEU A 241 15.66 10.50 14.49
C LEU A 241 14.56 10.89 15.48
N ARG A 242 13.75 9.93 15.93
CA ARG A 242 12.69 10.12 16.94
C ARG A 242 12.95 9.28 18.17
N GLY A 243 12.53 9.78 19.33
CA GLY A 243 12.67 9.08 20.60
C GLY A 243 12.10 7.66 20.64
N ASP A 244 11.13 7.36 19.75
CA ASP A 244 10.55 6.02 19.62
C ASP A 244 11.58 5.00 19.10
N THR A 245 12.49 5.42 18.21
CA THR A 245 13.44 4.54 17.50
C THR A 245 14.91 4.91 17.72
N LEU A 246 15.22 6.06 18.34
CA LEU A 246 16.59 6.53 18.59
C LEU A 246 17.38 5.51 19.41
N GLY A 247 18.49 5.03 18.85
CA GLY A 247 19.39 4.06 19.49
C GLY A 247 18.80 2.64 19.57
N LYS A 248 17.75 2.33 18.80
CA LYS A 248 17.10 1.01 18.77
C LYS A 248 17.13 0.33 17.39
N LEU A 249 17.68 0.99 16.37
CA LEU A 249 17.83 0.50 15.00
C LEU A 249 19.23 -0.06 14.79
#